data_844d7c638dad58629579ffa83f71f4d4
#
_entry.id   844d7c638dad58629579ffa83f71f4d4
#
_cell.length_a   1.000
_cell.length_b   1.000
_cell.length_c   1.000
_cell.angle_alpha   90.00
_cell.angle_beta   90.00
_cell.angle_gamma   90.00
#
_symmetry.space_group_name_H-M   'P 1'
#
loop_
_entity.id
_entity.type
_entity.pdbx_description
1 polymer ?
#
loop_
_entity_poly.entity_id
_entity_poly.type
_entity_poly.pdbx_seq_one_letter_code
_entity_poly.pdbx_strand_id
1 'polypeptide(L)'
;ITLIRIRESPLEKLSSNDLTVKNRELTKKDLNRLIHQMNLSVNDINIHVGDYLKLTDFVNTRMFNEFISWFPSPFPDLSLFNTHPDLSKEWDYESNYPLTPEDFSYGSDKKIWWKCQSGHKYESEISRRARKENPTGCPFCSGRYPTKENNLLILFPEVTKEWHPTKNGDLVPQ
;
A
#
# COMPACT_ATOMS: atom_id res chain seq x y z
N ILE A 1 1.31 38.01 -5.85
CA ILE A 1 1.03 36.66 -5.31
C ILE A 1 1.50 36.65 -3.86
N THR A 2 0.57 36.46 -2.91
CA THR A 2 0.90 36.32 -1.49
C THR A 2 1.23 34.86 -1.20
N LEU A 3 2.43 34.61 -0.68
CA LEU A 3 2.86 33.27 -0.30
C LEU A 3 2.76 33.11 1.23
N ILE A 4 2.01 32.11 1.67
CA ILE A 4 1.91 31.70 3.06
C ILE A 4 2.67 30.39 3.20
N ARG A 5 3.65 30.32 4.10
CA ARG A 5 4.42 29.10 4.40
C ARG A 5 4.05 28.59 5.78
N ILE A 6 3.94 27.28 5.90
CA ILE A 6 3.83 26.60 7.19
C ILE A 6 5.21 26.06 7.51
N ARG A 7 5.77 26.47 8.64
CA ARG A 7 7.11 26.13 9.07
C ARG A 7 7.07 25.41 10.42
N GLU A 8 7.75 24.29 10.50
CA GLU A 8 7.86 23.54 11.76
C GLU A 8 8.94 24.20 12.65
N SER A 9 8.63 24.35 13.95
CA SER A 9 9.62 24.78 14.95
C SER A 9 10.78 23.76 14.99
N PRO A 10 12.06 24.21 15.05
CA PRO A 10 12.55 25.56 15.38
C PRO A 10 12.78 26.48 14.16
N LEU A 11 12.30 26.14 12.97
CA LEU A 11 12.53 26.98 11.79
C LEU A 11 11.89 28.37 11.96
N GLU A 12 12.68 29.42 11.72
CA GLU A 12 12.23 30.81 11.81
C GLU A 12 11.34 31.20 10.61
N LYS A 13 10.46 32.17 10.84
CA LYS A 13 9.65 32.77 9.77
C LYS A 13 10.54 33.51 8.78
N LEU A 14 10.26 33.35 7.49
CA LEU A 14 10.88 34.11 6.40
C LEU A 14 10.06 35.34 6.01
N SER A 15 8.79 35.39 6.38
CA SER A 15 7.91 36.52 6.13
C SER A 15 6.84 36.65 7.23
N SER A 16 6.18 37.83 7.30
CA SER A 16 5.04 38.06 8.21
C SER A 16 3.87 37.11 7.97
N ASN A 17 3.74 36.57 6.76
CA ASN A 17 2.67 35.67 6.38
C ASN A 17 2.95 34.19 6.75
N ASP A 18 4.15 33.88 7.19
CA ASP A 18 4.51 32.51 7.56
C ASP A 18 3.88 32.13 8.90
N LEU A 19 3.38 30.90 8.98
CA LEU A 19 2.86 30.31 10.22
C LEU A 19 3.89 29.31 10.76
N THR A 20 4.19 29.41 12.06
CA THR A 20 5.03 28.42 12.74
C THR A 20 4.13 27.43 13.48
N VAL A 21 4.36 26.14 13.27
CA VAL A 21 3.70 25.03 13.95
C VAL A 21 4.70 24.24 14.78
N LYS A 22 4.23 23.61 15.85
CA LYS A 22 5.14 22.90 16.78
C LYS A 22 5.47 21.48 16.31
N ASN A 23 4.55 20.84 15.60
CA ASN A 23 4.66 19.44 15.17
C ASN A 23 4.39 19.34 13.68
N ARG A 24 4.77 18.23 13.06
CA ARG A 24 4.46 17.94 11.66
C ARG A 24 2.96 17.83 11.39
N GLU A 25 2.17 17.50 12.41
CA GLU A 25 0.72 17.46 12.31
C GLU A 25 0.11 18.82 12.66
N LEU A 26 -0.73 19.32 11.76
CA LEU A 26 -1.45 20.58 11.97
C LEU A 26 -2.60 20.32 12.96
N THR A 27 -2.60 21.07 14.06
CA THR A 27 -3.74 21.08 14.97
C THR A 27 -4.89 21.93 14.41
N LYS A 28 -6.10 21.74 14.94
CA LYS A 28 -7.25 22.61 14.61
C LYS A 28 -6.91 24.10 14.79
N LYS A 29 -6.16 24.44 15.84
CA LYS A 29 -5.72 25.82 16.09
C LYS A 29 -4.80 26.34 14.98
N ASP A 30 -3.90 25.50 14.47
CA ASP A 30 -3.00 25.88 13.39
C ASP A 30 -3.76 26.07 12.07
N LEU A 31 -4.73 25.20 11.79
CA LEU A 31 -5.62 25.33 10.62
C LEU A 31 -6.48 26.58 10.70
N ASN A 32 -7.04 26.92 11.86
CA ASN A 32 -7.79 28.16 12.06
C ASN A 32 -6.91 29.39 11.80
N ARG A 33 -5.66 29.38 12.26
CA ARG A 33 -4.69 30.46 12.00
C ARG A 33 -4.37 30.56 10.51
N LEU A 34 -4.23 29.45 9.82
CA LEU A 34 -3.98 29.42 8.38
C LEU A 34 -5.15 30.02 7.61
N ILE A 35 -6.37 29.59 7.91
CA ILE A 35 -7.59 30.13 7.26
C ILE A 35 -7.72 31.62 7.51
N HIS A 36 -7.49 32.06 8.74
CA HIS A 36 -7.51 33.48 9.08
C HIS A 36 -6.46 34.27 8.27
N GLN A 37 -5.24 33.76 8.17
CA GLN A 37 -4.16 34.39 7.38
C GLN A 37 -4.51 34.45 5.88
N MET A 38 -5.11 33.37 5.36
CA MET A 38 -5.57 33.32 3.97
C MET A 38 -6.65 34.37 3.72
N ASN A 39 -7.62 34.52 4.62
CA ASN A 39 -8.69 35.48 4.51
C ASN A 39 -8.18 36.93 4.54
N LEU A 40 -7.13 37.20 5.33
CA LEU A 40 -6.46 38.51 5.35
C LEU A 40 -5.68 38.80 4.05
N SER A 41 -5.21 37.77 3.39
CA SER A 41 -4.32 37.88 2.22
C SER A 41 -5.07 37.96 0.89
N VAL A 42 -6.34 37.59 0.85
CA VAL A 42 -7.18 37.56 -0.36
C VAL A 42 -8.50 38.21 -0.07
N ASN A 43 -8.66 39.44 -0.56
CA ASN A 43 -9.83 40.30 -0.30
C ASN A 43 -11.17 39.76 -0.82
N ASP A 44 -11.18 38.61 -1.49
CA ASP A 44 -12.33 38.10 -2.25
C ASP A 44 -12.57 36.60 -2.13
N ILE A 45 -12.03 35.98 -1.10
CA ILE A 45 -12.41 34.58 -0.81
C ILE A 45 -13.77 34.66 -0.09
N ASN A 46 -14.83 34.49 -0.87
CA ASN A 46 -16.21 34.33 -0.36
C ASN A 46 -16.36 32.94 0.29
N ILE A 47 -15.39 32.56 1.12
CA ILE A 47 -15.44 31.38 1.95
C ILE A 47 -16.28 31.78 3.17
N HIS A 48 -17.25 30.96 3.52
CA HIS A 48 -17.96 31.03 4.79
C HIS A 48 -17.00 30.69 5.96
N VAL A 49 -15.95 31.54 6.12
CA VAL A 49 -14.90 31.38 7.14
C VAL A 49 -15.50 31.23 8.52
N GLY A 50 -16.55 32.04 8.81
CA GLY A 50 -17.23 31.98 10.09
C GLY A 50 -17.90 30.66 10.38
N ASP A 51 -18.46 29.99 9.39
CA ASP A 51 -19.08 28.67 9.53
C ASP A 51 -18.01 27.59 9.65
N TYR A 52 -16.93 27.72 8.90
CA TYR A 52 -15.79 26.79 8.97
C TYR A 52 -15.12 26.83 10.36
N LEU A 53 -14.93 27.99 10.94
CA LEU A 53 -14.33 28.15 12.27
C LEU A 53 -15.20 27.59 13.42
N LYS A 54 -16.51 27.47 13.20
CA LYS A 54 -17.46 26.87 14.17
C LYS A 54 -17.39 25.32 14.16
N LEU A 55 -16.87 24.70 13.11
CA LEU A 55 -16.80 23.25 13.01
C LEU A 55 -15.90 22.70 14.12
N THR A 56 -16.36 21.65 14.76
CA THR A 56 -15.58 20.91 15.78
C THR A 56 -14.54 20.01 15.14
N ASP A 57 -14.80 19.61 13.90
CA ASP A 57 -13.92 18.75 13.11
C ASP A 57 -13.76 19.32 11.69
N PHE A 58 -12.53 19.30 11.18
CA PHE A 58 -12.23 19.77 9.82
C PHE A 58 -12.33 18.66 8.77
N VAL A 59 -12.56 17.43 9.19
CA VAL A 59 -12.57 16.32 8.29
C VAL A 59 -13.90 16.21 7.58
N ASN A 60 -14.02 16.84 6.42
CA ASN A 60 -15.00 16.42 5.45
C ASN A 60 -14.51 15.10 4.83
N THR A 61 -14.75 13.99 5.53
CA THR A 61 -14.29 12.65 5.17
C THR A 61 -14.72 12.26 3.74
N ARG A 62 -15.91 12.70 3.34
CA ARG A 62 -16.40 12.44 1.98
C ARG A 62 -15.55 13.15 0.93
N MET A 63 -15.34 14.46 1.11
CA MET A 63 -14.54 15.26 0.16
C MET A 63 -13.07 14.85 0.20
N PHE A 64 -12.52 14.52 1.37
CA PHE A 64 -11.17 13.99 1.51
C PHE A 64 -10.99 12.68 0.73
N ASN A 65 -11.91 11.74 0.89
CA ASN A 65 -11.85 10.47 0.18
C ASN A 65 -12.03 10.65 -1.33
N GLU A 66 -12.86 11.61 -1.75
CA GLU A 66 -13.01 11.96 -3.17
C GLU A 66 -11.72 12.54 -3.74
N PHE A 67 -11.06 13.46 -3.04
CA PHE A 67 -9.75 13.99 -3.47
C PHE A 67 -8.67 12.93 -3.46
N ILE A 68 -8.59 12.10 -2.42
CA ILE A 68 -7.59 11.02 -2.34
C ILE A 68 -7.77 10.02 -3.47
N SER A 69 -9.02 9.77 -3.92
CA SER A 69 -9.25 8.86 -5.06
C SER A 69 -8.69 9.36 -6.40
N TRP A 70 -8.38 10.67 -6.51
CA TRP A 70 -7.79 11.27 -7.71
C TRP A 70 -6.25 11.21 -7.71
N PHE A 71 -5.65 10.92 -6.57
CA PHE A 71 -4.21 10.74 -6.50
C PHE A 71 -3.84 9.28 -6.77
N PRO A 72 -2.72 9.03 -7.44
CA PRO A 72 -2.20 7.67 -7.51
C PRO A 72 -1.94 7.17 -6.09
N SER A 73 -2.50 6.03 -5.78
CA SER A 73 -2.32 5.40 -4.47
C SER A 73 -1.66 4.04 -4.69
N PRO A 74 -0.51 3.83 -4.12
CA PRO A 74 0.26 4.68 -3.19
C PRO A 74 1.00 5.81 -3.92
N PHE A 75 1.53 6.79 -3.14
CA PHE A 75 2.51 7.72 -3.70
C PHE A 75 3.68 6.95 -4.33
N PRO A 76 4.23 7.41 -5.46
CA PRO A 76 5.25 6.66 -6.20
C PRO A 76 6.39 6.11 -5.33
N ASP A 77 6.93 6.93 -4.43
CA ASP A 77 8.02 6.54 -3.51
C ASP A 77 7.64 5.43 -2.53
N LEU A 78 6.34 5.22 -2.28
CA LEU A 78 5.81 4.20 -1.38
C LEU A 78 5.25 2.99 -2.12
N SER A 79 5.31 2.99 -3.46
CA SER A 79 4.86 1.88 -4.27
C SER A 79 5.71 0.62 -4.04
N LEU A 80 5.12 -0.53 -4.27
CA LEU A 80 5.84 -1.81 -4.22
C LEU A 80 7.01 -1.82 -5.20
N PHE A 81 6.82 -1.22 -6.38
CA PHE A 81 7.86 -1.11 -7.40
C PHE A 81 9.13 -0.42 -6.87
N ASN A 82 8.97 0.71 -6.18
CA ASN A 82 10.10 1.49 -5.68
C ASN A 82 10.65 0.97 -4.35
N THR A 83 9.79 0.46 -3.47
CA THR A 83 10.20 -0.03 -2.15
C THR A 83 10.77 -1.45 -2.17
N HIS A 84 10.29 -2.30 -3.09
CA HIS A 84 10.67 -3.71 -3.20
C HIS A 84 10.91 -4.11 -4.66
N PRO A 85 11.92 -3.54 -5.33
CA PRO A 85 12.15 -3.75 -6.76
C PRO A 85 12.42 -5.21 -7.12
N ASP A 86 13.09 -5.97 -6.25
CA ASP A 86 13.35 -7.40 -6.50
C ASP A 86 12.07 -8.24 -6.42
N LEU A 87 11.19 -7.92 -5.48
CA LEU A 87 9.89 -8.57 -5.39
C LEU A 87 9.00 -8.24 -6.59
N SER A 88 9.08 -7.00 -7.08
CA SER A 88 8.33 -6.56 -8.25
C SER A 88 8.70 -7.30 -9.55
N LYS A 89 9.90 -7.88 -9.63
CA LYS A 89 10.32 -8.75 -10.75
C LYS A 89 9.54 -10.08 -10.81
N GLU A 90 8.97 -10.49 -9.68
CA GLU A 90 8.14 -11.69 -9.61
C GLU A 90 6.64 -11.41 -9.89
N TRP A 91 6.28 -10.17 -10.23
CA TRP A 91 4.91 -9.82 -10.60
C TRP A 91 4.50 -10.51 -11.90
N ASP A 92 3.38 -11.25 -11.88
CA ASP A 92 2.84 -11.84 -13.11
C ASP A 92 1.96 -10.83 -13.84
N TYR A 93 2.57 -10.02 -14.71
CA TYR A 93 1.89 -8.95 -15.45
C TYR A 93 0.73 -9.46 -16.31
N GLU A 94 0.81 -10.69 -16.81
CA GLU A 94 -0.25 -11.28 -17.62
C GLU A 94 -1.50 -11.55 -16.78
N SER A 95 -1.33 -12.22 -15.63
CA SER A 95 -2.44 -12.62 -14.77
C SER A 95 -3.01 -11.47 -13.93
N ASN A 96 -2.24 -10.42 -13.70
CA ASN A 96 -2.66 -9.25 -12.92
C ASN A 96 -3.17 -8.09 -13.79
N TYR A 97 -3.11 -8.19 -15.13
CA TYR A 97 -3.54 -7.08 -15.99
C TYR A 97 -4.94 -6.56 -15.61
N PRO A 98 -5.17 -5.23 -15.53
CA PRO A 98 -4.24 -4.12 -15.84
C PRO A 98 -3.38 -3.62 -14.67
N LEU A 99 -3.37 -4.33 -13.55
CA LEU A 99 -2.70 -3.92 -12.31
C LEU A 99 -1.18 -4.09 -12.41
N THR A 100 -0.44 -3.16 -11.79
CA THR A 100 1.01 -3.13 -11.78
C THR A 100 1.56 -2.96 -10.35
N PRO A 101 2.86 -3.21 -10.07
CA PRO A 101 3.43 -2.99 -8.75
C PRO A 101 3.42 -1.53 -8.30
N GLU A 102 3.27 -0.58 -9.21
CA GLU A 102 3.13 0.85 -8.92
C GLU A 102 1.78 1.18 -8.26
N ASP A 103 0.75 0.34 -8.47
CA ASP A 103 -0.60 0.56 -7.95
C ASP A 103 -0.76 0.16 -6.48
N PHE A 104 0.25 -0.47 -5.87
CA PHE A 104 0.16 -1.01 -4.52
C PHE A 104 1.34 -0.61 -3.63
N SER A 105 1.05 -0.37 -2.34
CA SER A 105 2.09 -0.32 -1.32
C SER A 105 2.49 -1.73 -0.87
N TYR A 106 3.69 -1.86 -0.31
CA TYR A 106 4.19 -3.12 0.24
C TYR A 106 3.34 -3.70 1.40
N GLY A 107 2.55 -2.86 2.08
CA GLY A 107 1.65 -3.25 3.16
C GLY A 107 0.26 -3.69 2.70
N SER A 108 -0.02 -3.74 1.41
CA SER A 108 -1.33 -4.10 0.88
C SER A 108 -1.67 -5.58 1.13
N ASP A 109 -2.87 -5.84 1.64
CA ASP A 109 -3.42 -7.20 1.82
C ASP A 109 -4.06 -7.75 0.54
N LYS A 110 -3.92 -7.03 -0.57
CA LYS A 110 -4.42 -7.49 -1.87
C LYS A 110 -3.69 -8.76 -2.29
N LYS A 111 -4.43 -9.81 -2.65
CA LYS A 111 -3.91 -11.01 -3.30
C LYS A 111 -3.70 -10.73 -4.78
N ILE A 112 -2.54 -11.08 -5.24
CA ILE A 112 -2.14 -10.95 -6.65
C ILE A 112 -1.37 -12.20 -7.09
N TRP A 113 -1.22 -12.34 -8.39
CA TRP A 113 -0.46 -13.41 -9.00
C TRP A 113 1.04 -13.09 -9.02
N TRP A 114 1.82 -14.05 -8.58
CA TRP A 114 3.28 -14.02 -8.60
C TRP A 114 3.81 -15.10 -9.53
N LYS A 115 4.93 -14.81 -10.17
CA LYS A 115 5.67 -15.76 -10.98
C LYS A 115 7.11 -15.82 -10.48
N CYS A 116 7.49 -16.91 -9.79
CA CYS A 116 8.84 -17.06 -9.27
C CYS A 116 9.87 -17.34 -10.38
N GLN A 117 11.15 -17.27 -10.03
CA GLN A 117 12.26 -17.52 -10.98
C GLN A 117 12.20 -18.92 -11.64
N SER A 118 11.63 -19.92 -10.95
CA SER A 118 11.40 -21.27 -11.50
C SER A 118 10.15 -21.34 -12.39
N GLY A 119 9.44 -20.24 -12.62
CA GLY A 119 8.28 -20.15 -13.49
C GLY A 119 6.94 -20.55 -12.83
N HIS A 120 6.90 -20.91 -11.55
CA HIS A 120 5.66 -21.25 -10.89
C HIS A 120 4.79 -20.02 -10.70
N LYS A 121 3.52 -20.10 -11.12
CA LYS A 121 2.49 -19.08 -10.88
C LYS A 121 1.69 -19.42 -9.63
N TYR A 122 1.47 -18.45 -8.75
CA TYR A 122 0.69 -18.64 -7.51
C TYR A 122 0.16 -17.30 -6.99
N GLU A 123 -0.90 -17.36 -6.21
CA GLU A 123 -1.46 -16.18 -5.54
C GLU A 123 -0.92 -16.03 -4.12
N SER A 124 -0.61 -14.79 -3.75
CA SER A 124 -0.26 -14.42 -2.37
C SER A 124 -0.55 -12.94 -2.13
N GLU A 125 -0.83 -12.59 -0.88
CA GLU A 125 -0.96 -11.20 -0.45
C GLU A 125 0.39 -10.47 -0.57
N ILE A 126 0.35 -9.23 -1.03
CA ILE A 126 1.54 -8.38 -1.18
C ILE A 126 2.25 -8.24 0.17
N SER A 127 1.51 -7.90 1.24
CA SER A 127 2.06 -7.72 2.58
C SER A 127 2.80 -8.95 3.12
N ARG A 128 2.33 -10.15 2.80
CA ARG A 128 2.99 -11.39 3.21
C ARG A 128 4.30 -11.65 2.47
N ARG A 129 4.37 -11.22 1.22
CA ARG A 129 5.57 -11.32 0.41
C ARG A 129 6.61 -10.25 0.74
N ALA A 130 6.16 -9.04 1.03
CA ALA A 130 6.98 -7.87 1.25
C ALA A 130 7.46 -7.69 2.72
N ARG A 131 6.92 -8.48 3.66
CA ARG A 131 7.31 -8.32 5.08
C ARG A 131 8.79 -8.60 5.28
N LYS A 132 9.40 -7.84 6.18
CA LYS A 132 10.83 -7.92 6.49
C LYS A 132 11.20 -9.23 7.21
N GLU A 133 10.33 -9.68 8.10
CA GLU A 133 10.55 -10.91 8.86
C GLU A 133 9.73 -12.06 8.27
N ASN A 134 10.39 -13.17 7.94
CA ASN A 134 9.79 -14.38 7.38
C ASN A 134 8.85 -14.10 6.19
N PRO A 135 9.33 -13.48 5.10
CA PRO A 135 8.53 -13.29 3.91
C PRO A 135 8.09 -14.64 3.33
N THR A 136 6.85 -14.73 2.89
CA THR A 136 6.39 -15.96 2.24
C THR A 136 6.99 -16.06 0.84
N GLY A 137 7.58 -17.19 0.50
CA GLY A 137 8.08 -17.49 -0.83
C GLY A 137 7.08 -18.25 -1.69
N CYS A 138 7.55 -18.75 -2.83
CA CYS A 138 6.77 -19.62 -3.70
C CYS A 138 6.42 -20.94 -2.97
N PRO A 139 5.13 -21.33 -2.87
CA PRO A 139 4.71 -22.54 -2.18
C PRO A 139 5.18 -23.83 -2.86
N PHE A 140 5.42 -23.77 -4.16
CA PHE A 140 5.97 -24.90 -4.92
C PHE A 140 7.47 -25.07 -4.67
N CYS A 141 8.24 -23.99 -4.74
CA CYS A 141 9.68 -24.05 -4.46
C CYS A 141 9.98 -24.41 -2.99
N SER A 142 9.09 -24.04 -2.06
CA SER A 142 9.22 -24.39 -0.64
C SER A 142 8.75 -25.81 -0.30
N GLY A 143 8.25 -26.57 -1.28
CA GLY A 143 7.70 -27.91 -1.08
C GLY A 143 6.35 -27.97 -0.35
N ARG A 144 5.69 -26.81 -0.13
CA ARG A 144 4.36 -26.78 0.49
C ARG A 144 3.29 -27.36 -0.44
N TYR A 145 3.42 -27.11 -1.73
CA TYR A 145 2.56 -27.69 -2.76
C TYR A 145 3.37 -28.63 -3.63
N PRO A 146 2.80 -29.78 -3.99
CA PRO A 146 3.48 -30.75 -4.83
C PRO A 146 3.66 -30.21 -6.25
N THR A 147 4.76 -30.56 -6.87
CA THR A 147 5.02 -30.38 -8.31
C THR A 147 5.22 -31.74 -8.95
N LYS A 148 5.40 -31.77 -10.28
CA LYS A 148 5.73 -33.01 -10.98
C LYS A 148 7.03 -33.61 -10.51
N GLU A 149 7.95 -32.76 -9.99
CA GLU A 149 9.31 -33.14 -9.58
C GLU A 149 9.43 -33.49 -8.09
N ASN A 150 8.48 -32.97 -7.25
CA ASN A 150 8.57 -33.07 -5.78
C ASN A 150 7.32 -33.66 -5.12
N ASN A 151 6.51 -34.39 -5.85
CA ASN A 151 5.34 -35.06 -5.29
C ASN A 151 5.71 -36.34 -4.53
N LEU A 152 4.75 -36.91 -3.79
CA LEU A 152 4.96 -38.08 -2.96
C LEU A 152 5.42 -39.30 -3.78
N LEU A 153 4.87 -39.46 -5.00
CA LEU A 153 5.23 -40.58 -5.89
C LEU A 153 6.71 -40.55 -6.29
N ILE A 154 7.27 -39.36 -6.50
CA ILE A 154 8.67 -39.20 -6.92
C ILE A 154 9.61 -39.26 -5.72
N LEU A 155 9.28 -38.60 -4.63
CA LEU A 155 10.18 -38.49 -3.47
C LEU A 155 10.16 -39.75 -2.59
N PHE A 156 9.00 -40.40 -2.48
CA PHE A 156 8.80 -41.54 -1.58
C PHE A 156 8.01 -42.66 -2.26
N PRO A 157 8.56 -43.29 -3.32
CA PRO A 157 7.84 -44.28 -4.11
C PRO A 157 7.41 -45.52 -3.29
N GLU A 158 8.17 -45.89 -2.26
CA GLU A 158 7.80 -47.03 -1.40
C GLU A 158 6.57 -46.69 -0.54
N VAL A 159 6.51 -45.48 0.01
CA VAL A 159 5.34 -45.02 0.78
C VAL A 159 4.10 -44.96 -0.11
N THR A 160 4.28 -44.60 -1.37
CA THR A 160 3.18 -44.52 -2.33
C THR A 160 2.52 -45.86 -2.61
N LYS A 161 3.25 -47.00 -2.47
CA LYS A 161 2.67 -48.36 -2.62
C LYS A 161 1.64 -48.69 -1.53
N GLU A 162 1.71 -47.98 -0.38
CA GLU A 162 0.75 -48.14 0.71
C GLU A 162 -0.49 -47.24 0.52
N TRP A 163 -0.52 -46.44 -0.55
CA TRP A 163 -1.64 -45.53 -0.83
C TRP A 163 -2.94 -46.30 -1.10
N HIS A 164 -3.96 -46.06 -0.27
CA HIS A 164 -5.22 -46.79 -0.41
C HIS A 164 -6.01 -46.28 -1.62
N PRO A 165 -6.35 -47.15 -2.59
CA PRO A 165 -6.92 -46.68 -3.87
C PRO A 165 -8.26 -46.01 -3.79
N THR A 166 -9.06 -46.24 -2.72
CA THR A 166 -10.42 -45.72 -2.61
C THR A 166 -10.70 -44.88 -1.34
N LYS A 167 -9.93 -45.09 -0.25
CA LYS A 167 -10.18 -44.37 1.02
C LYS A 167 -9.73 -42.91 0.99
N ASN A 168 -8.89 -42.54 0.06
CA ASN A 168 -8.38 -41.18 -0.09
C ASN A 168 -9.20 -40.32 -1.05
N GLY A 169 -10.40 -40.80 -1.47
CA GLY A 169 -11.27 -40.11 -2.44
C GLY A 169 -10.53 -39.91 -3.77
N ASP A 170 -10.64 -38.67 -4.29
CA ASP A 170 -10.00 -38.29 -5.56
C ASP A 170 -8.55 -37.85 -5.41
N LEU A 171 -7.99 -37.92 -4.19
CA LEU A 171 -6.59 -37.56 -3.94
C LEU A 171 -5.67 -38.66 -4.51
N VAL A 172 -4.68 -38.23 -5.26
CA VAL A 172 -3.61 -39.08 -5.83
C VAL A 172 -2.26 -38.64 -5.31
N PRO A 173 -1.26 -39.55 -5.20
CA PRO A 173 0.06 -39.21 -4.65
C PRO A 173 0.98 -38.44 -5.63
N GLN A 174 0.39 -37.82 -6.65
CA GLN A 174 1.09 -37.08 -7.72
C GLN A 174 1.15 -35.60 -7.39
#